data_4eeb166c9683bda0d98a8ea8de362902
#
_entry.id   4eeb166c9683bda0d98a8ea8de362902
#
_cell.length_a   1.000
_cell.length_b   1.000
_cell.length_c   1.000
_cell.angle_alpha   90.00
_cell.angle_beta   90.00
_cell.angle_gamma   90.00
#
_symmetry.space_group_name_H-M   'P 1'
#
loop_
_entity.id
_entity.type
_entity.pdbx_description
1 polymer ?
#
loop_
_entity_poly.entity_id
_entity_poly.type
_entity_poly.pdbx_seq_one_letter_code
_entity_poly.pdbx_strand_id
1 'polypeptide(L)'
;MFGVKRREFIALLGGVAATLPLRVALAAGILICPALARDDGRFNQLPVDLRAWLRSQKSPVTGEYCCDEADGTYVEEDIHEGHYWVRWNTVGKWQPVPDEVIIHGPNLVGLPVVWWHYDHLGVRIRCFVPGGKT
;
A
#
# COMPACT_ATOMS: atom_id res chain seq x y z
N MET A 1 -69.40 21.95 -0.25
CA MET A 1 -68.88 23.24 0.20
C MET A 1 -68.31 23.08 1.60
N PHE A 2 -67.08 22.71 1.75
CA PHE A 2 -66.35 22.95 2.99
C PHE A 2 -64.86 23.13 2.63
N GLY A 3 -64.48 24.38 2.59
CA GLY A 3 -63.08 24.77 2.42
C GLY A 3 -62.31 24.58 3.72
N VAL A 4 -61.46 23.62 3.77
CA VAL A 4 -60.48 23.43 4.86
C VAL A 4 -59.29 24.31 4.58
N LYS A 5 -59.13 25.34 5.43
CA LYS A 5 -58.02 26.27 5.38
C LYS A 5 -56.66 25.58 5.63
N ARG A 6 -55.82 25.55 4.61
CA ARG A 6 -54.43 25.06 4.59
C ARG A 6 -53.45 25.95 5.37
N ARG A 7 -53.79 26.49 6.52
CA ARG A 7 -52.93 27.51 7.17
C ARG A 7 -52.47 27.22 8.60
N GLU A 8 -52.75 26.02 9.14
CA GLU A 8 -52.37 25.77 10.54
C GLU A 8 -51.44 24.54 10.79
N PHE A 9 -50.79 24.01 9.77
CA PHE A 9 -49.87 22.88 9.93
C PHE A 9 -48.38 23.24 9.82
N ILE A 10 -48.00 24.48 9.83
CA ILE A 10 -46.57 24.92 9.66
C ILE A 10 -45.95 25.51 10.95
N ALA A 11 -46.56 25.32 12.09
CA ALA A 11 -46.09 25.95 13.33
C ALA A 11 -45.55 24.96 14.41
N LEU A 12 -45.31 23.71 14.11
CA LEU A 12 -44.78 22.75 15.11
C LEU A 12 -43.56 21.92 14.68
N LEU A 13 -42.80 22.35 13.68
CA LEU A 13 -41.49 21.81 13.36
C LEU A 13 -40.40 22.85 13.50
N GLY A 14 -40.58 23.73 14.47
CA GLY A 14 -39.56 24.69 14.91
C GLY A 14 -38.67 24.06 15.98
N GLY A 15 -37.44 23.75 15.63
CA GLY A 15 -36.39 23.80 16.61
C GLY A 15 -35.95 22.49 17.26
N VAL A 16 -35.30 21.61 16.52
CA VAL A 16 -34.08 20.99 17.03
C VAL A 16 -33.03 21.11 15.92
N ALA A 17 -32.42 22.24 15.81
CA ALA A 17 -31.14 22.38 15.18
C ALA A 17 -30.14 21.62 16.08
N ALA A 18 -30.05 20.32 15.89
CA ALA A 18 -28.94 19.54 16.37
C ALA A 18 -27.71 20.05 15.62
N THR A 19 -27.01 20.99 16.22
CA THR A 19 -25.64 21.33 15.86
C THR A 19 -24.77 20.14 16.14
N LEU A 20 -24.79 19.17 15.23
CA LEU A 20 -23.75 18.13 15.18
C LEU A 20 -22.44 18.88 14.94
N PRO A 21 -21.47 18.77 15.88
CA PRO A 21 -20.18 19.42 15.67
C PRO A 21 -19.53 18.77 14.46
N LEU A 22 -19.27 19.59 13.47
CA LEU A 22 -18.53 19.28 12.25
C LEU A 22 -17.05 19.01 12.58
N ARG A 23 -16.78 18.05 13.47
CA ARG A 23 -15.44 17.68 13.93
C ARG A 23 -15.05 16.25 13.66
N VAL A 24 -15.74 15.54 12.78
CA VAL A 24 -15.44 14.12 12.47
C VAL A 24 -14.92 13.94 11.04
N ALA A 25 -14.60 14.98 10.31
CA ALA A 25 -14.21 14.86 8.92
C ALA A 25 -12.71 15.05 8.63
N LEU A 26 -11.84 14.93 9.64
CA LEU A 26 -10.38 15.09 9.43
C LEU A 26 -9.52 13.93 9.96
N ALA A 27 -10.07 12.73 10.05
CA ALA A 27 -9.33 11.52 10.47
C ALA A 27 -9.26 10.45 9.36
N ALA A 28 -9.36 10.83 8.11
CA ALA A 28 -9.31 9.89 7.00
C ALA A 28 -8.10 10.15 6.11
N GLY A 29 -6.92 10.21 6.71
CA GLY A 29 -5.65 10.34 6.00
C GLY A 29 -4.60 9.32 6.40
N ILE A 30 -4.98 8.35 7.24
CA ILE A 30 -4.09 7.23 7.50
C ILE A 30 -4.33 6.25 6.35
N LEU A 31 -3.50 6.32 5.32
CA LEU A 31 -3.30 5.22 4.38
C LEU A 31 -2.73 4.06 5.19
N ILE A 32 -3.63 3.33 5.83
CA ILE A 32 -3.31 2.05 6.42
C ILE A 32 -2.94 1.17 5.23
N CYS A 33 -1.64 0.90 5.07
CA CYS A 33 -1.22 -0.29 4.32
C CYS A 33 -2.14 -1.40 4.84
N PRO A 34 -2.99 -2.02 4.01
CA PRO A 34 -3.88 -3.05 4.52
C PRO A 34 -3.03 -4.10 5.20
N ALA A 35 -3.13 -4.16 6.52
CA ALA A 35 -2.33 -5.04 7.37
C ALA A 35 -2.78 -6.51 7.21
N LEU A 36 -2.63 -7.02 6.01
CA LEU A 36 -2.54 -8.46 5.73
C LEU A 36 -1.07 -8.91 5.69
N ALA A 37 -0.15 -8.00 5.97
CA ALA A 37 1.23 -8.32 6.23
C ALA A 37 1.32 -9.10 7.53
N ARG A 38 1.23 -10.40 7.40
CA ARG A 38 1.57 -11.31 8.46
C ARG A 38 3.09 -11.34 8.50
N ASP A 39 3.68 -10.75 9.53
CA ASP A 39 5.09 -10.95 9.81
C ASP A 39 5.31 -12.46 9.97
N ASP A 40 5.87 -13.09 8.95
CA ASP A 40 6.20 -14.51 8.94
C ASP A 40 7.60 -14.77 9.56
N GLY A 41 8.21 -13.74 10.12
CA GLY A 41 9.53 -13.80 10.73
C GLY A 41 10.68 -13.99 9.74
N ARG A 42 10.42 -13.90 8.46
CA ARG A 42 11.36 -14.14 7.35
C ARG A 42 12.64 -13.33 7.48
N PHE A 43 12.51 -12.10 7.96
CA PHE A 43 13.63 -11.18 8.13
C PHE A 43 14.15 -11.09 9.57
N ASN A 44 13.58 -11.83 10.54
CA ASN A 44 14.01 -11.79 11.93
C ASN A 44 15.46 -12.23 12.14
N GLN A 45 15.99 -13.03 11.23
CA GLN A 45 17.38 -13.48 11.23
C GLN A 45 18.37 -12.42 10.72
N LEU A 46 17.88 -11.36 10.06
CA LEU A 46 18.74 -10.31 9.55
C LEU A 46 19.23 -9.38 10.68
N PRO A 47 20.45 -8.86 10.55
CA PRO A 47 20.95 -7.78 11.40
C PRO A 47 19.97 -6.59 11.44
N VAL A 48 19.96 -5.89 12.57
CA VAL A 48 19.01 -4.79 12.83
C VAL A 48 19.14 -3.65 11.79
N ASP A 49 20.36 -3.37 11.36
CA ASP A 49 20.68 -2.37 10.35
C ASP A 49 20.11 -2.72 8.97
N LEU A 50 20.15 -3.99 8.56
CA LEU A 50 19.57 -4.46 7.30
C LEU A 50 18.03 -4.40 7.36
N ARG A 51 17.42 -4.76 8.50
CA ARG A 51 15.98 -4.60 8.69
C ARG A 51 15.56 -3.13 8.65
N ALA A 52 16.33 -2.25 9.29
CA ALA A 52 16.09 -0.82 9.23
C ALA A 52 16.21 -0.28 7.80
N TRP A 53 17.18 -0.76 7.03
CA TRP A 53 17.32 -0.41 5.62
C TRP A 53 16.11 -0.88 4.79
N LEU A 54 15.62 -2.12 4.96
CA LEU A 54 14.42 -2.60 4.27
C LEU A 54 13.20 -1.70 4.57
N ARG A 55 13.00 -1.33 5.85
CA ARG A 55 11.90 -0.43 6.25
C ARG A 55 12.03 0.99 5.69
N SER A 56 13.24 1.43 5.40
CA SER A 56 13.49 2.77 4.87
C SER A 56 13.20 2.91 3.38
N GLN A 57 12.95 1.79 2.67
CA GLN A 57 12.73 1.83 1.24
C GLN A 57 11.44 2.56 0.89
N LYS A 58 11.52 3.44 -0.12
CA LYS A 58 10.40 4.25 -0.58
C LYS A 58 10.11 3.99 -2.05
N SER A 59 8.84 4.00 -2.39
CA SER A 59 8.38 3.92 -3.77
C SER A 59 8.88 5.13 -4.57
N PRO A 60 9.57 4.92 -5.67
CA PRO A 60 9.96 6.03 -6.55
C PRO A 60 8.77 6.77 -7.15
N VAL A 61 7.61 6.10 -7.25
CA VAL A 61 6.40 6.66 -7.85
C VAL A 61 5.68 7.58 -6.87
N THR A 62 5.50 7.15 -5.62
CA THR A 62 4.67 7.87 -4.64
C THR A 62 5.48 8.60 -3.57
N GLY A 63 6.74 8.25 -3.37
CA GLY A 63 7.57 8.73 -2.27
C GLY A 63 7.22 8.16 -0.90
N GLU A 64 6.16 7.34 -0.82
CA GLU A 64 5.76 6.65 0.41
C GLU A 64 6.63 5.42 0.66
N TYR A 65 6.66 4.95 1.90
CA TYR A 65 7.35 3.71 2.23
C TYR A 65 6.77 2.51 1.47
N CYS A 66 7.63 1.58 1.08
CA CYS A 66 7.24 0.35 0.38
C CYS A 66 6.44 -0.62 1.25
N CYS A 67 6.24 -0.34 2.49
CA CYS A 67 5.68 -1.05 3.63
C CYS A 67 6.78 -1.51 4.61
N ASP A 68 6.45 -2.40 5.55
CA ASP A 68 7.41 -2.90 6.54
C ASP A 68 8.40 -3.90 5.91
N GLU A 69 9.51 -4.21 6.60
CA GLU A 69 10.43 -5.27 6.17
C GLU A 69 9.71 -6.61 6.00
N ALA A 70 8.74 -6.92 6.87
CA ALA A 70 7.96 -8.15 6.82
C ALA A 70 7.15 -8.32 5.53
N ASP A 71 6.86 -7.22 4.83
CA ASP A 71 6.11 -7.25 3.56
C ASP A 71 7.02 -7.49 2.35
N GLY A 72 8.32 -7.33 2.50
CA GLY A 72 9.29 -7.63 1.47
C GLY A 72 9.31 -9.14 1.17
N THR A 73 9.49 -9.49 -0.07
CA THR A 73 9.59 -10.89 -0.52
C THR A 73 10.85 -11.07 -1.34
N TYR A 74 11.69 -12.04 -0.97
CA TYR A 74 12.79 -12.45 -1.83
C TYR A 74 12.24 -13.14 -3.08
N VAL A 75 12.80 -12.78 -4.21
CA VAL A 75 12.34 -13.25 -5.51
C VAL A 75 13.50 -13.78 -6.34
N GLU A 76 13.20 -14.59 -7.34
CA GLU A 76 14.09 -14.81 -8.45
C GLU A 76 13.94 -13.63 -9.41
N GLU A 77 15.05 -13.15 -9.98
CA GLU A 77 15.03 -12.10 -10.98
C GLU A 77 15.67 -12.56 -12.29
N ASP A 78 15.18 -12.03 -13.39
CA ASP A 78 15.75 -12.18 -14.70
C ASP A 78 15.57 -10.89 -15.51
N ILE A 79 16.31 -10.74 -16.60
CA ILE A 79 16.24 -9.57 -17.48
C ILE A 79 15.88 -10.05 -18.87
N HIS A 80 14.72 -9.61 -19.35
CA HIS A 80 14.26 -9.86 -20.72
C HIS A 80 14.10 -8.53 -21.44
N GLU A 81 14.75 -8.37 -22.58
CA GLU A 81 14.67 -7.18 -23.43
C GLU A 81 15.01 -5.87 -22.67
N GLY A 82 15.86 -5.94 -21.65
CA GLY A 82 16.27 -4.79 -20.85
C GLY A 82 15.33 -4.48 -19.67
N HIS A 83 14.27 -5.24 -19.46
CA HIS A 83 13.34 -5.08 -18.36
C HIS A 83 13.47 -6.18 -17.33
N TYR A 84 13.29 -5.87 -16.04
CA TYR A 84 13.29 -6.85 -14.99
C TYR A 84 12.02 -7.68 -14.98
N TRP A 85 12.19 -8.97 -14.73
CA TRP A 85 11.13 -9.94 -14.46
C TRP A 85 11.43 -10.63 -13.15
N VAL A 86 10.40 -10.86 -12.35
CA VAL A 86 10.54 -11.50 -11.03
C VAL A 86 9.58 -12.66 -10.88
N ARG A 87 10.00 -13.65 -10.08
CA ARG A 87 9.17 -14.79 -9.73
C ARG A 87 9.38 -15.15 -8.26
N TRP A 88 8.29 -15.50 -7.57
CA TRP A 88 8.31 -16.02 -6.21
C TRP A 88 7.26 -17.10 -6.00
N ASN A 89 7.46 -17.94 -4.98
CA ASN A 89 6.72 -19.18 -4.79
C ASN A 89 5.19 -18.99 -4.69
N THR A 90 4.72 -17.94 -4.05
CA THR A 90 3.28 -17.69 -3.87
C THR A 90 2.57 -17.39 -5.19
N VAL A 91 3.25 -16.73 -6.13
CA VAL A 91 2.69 -16.39 -7.44
C VAL A 91 3.01 -17.43 -8.49
N GLY A 92 4.20 -18.04 -8.42
CA GLY A 92 4.63 -19.13 -9.29
C GLY A 92 4.87 -18.80 -10.76
N LYS A 93 4.53 -17.57 -11.18
CA LYS A 93 4.67 -17.09 -12.55
C LYS A 93 5.62 -15.90 -12.59
N TRP A 94 6.34 -15.76 -13.69
CA TRP A 94 7.11 -14.56 -13.96
C TRP A 94 6.20 -13.35 -14.09
N GLN A 95 6.54 -12.28 -13.40
CA GLN A 95 5.84 -10.99 -13.40
C GLN A 95 6.79 -9.93 -13.95
N PRO A 96 6.36 -9.13 -14.94
CA PRO A 96 7.14 -7.99 -15.39
C PRO A 96 7.18 -6.94 -14.27
N VAL A 97 8.35 -6.37 -14.04
CA VAL A 97 8.53 -5.26 -13.10
C VAL A 97 8.41 -3.95 -13.88
N PRO A 98 7.45 -3.08 -13.54
CA PRO A 98 7.40 -1.75 -14.13
C PRO A 98 8.67 -0.97 -13.80
N ASP A 99 9.28 -0.31 -14.78
CA ASP A 99 10.55 0.40 -14.61
C ASP A 99 10.45 1.50 -13.54
N GLU A 100 9.28 2.13 -13.43
CA GLU A 100 9.02 3.21 -12.48
C GLU A 100 9.02 2.80 -11.00
N VAL A 101 8.87 1.51 -10.69
CA VAL A 101 8.88 1.01 -9.30
C VAL A 101 10.24 0.48 -8.87
N ILE A 102 11.25 0.55 -9.75
CA ILE A 102 12.60 0.08 -9.46
C ILE A 102 13.32 1.09 -8.57
N ILE A 103 13.75 0.64 -7.40
CA ILE A 103 14.56 1.44 -6.48
C ILE A 103 16.02 1.36 -6.92
N HIS A 104 16.54 2.48 -7.35
CA HIS A 104 17.95 2.61 -7.72
C HIS A 104 18.80 2.94 -6.49
N GLY A 105 19.84 2.15 -6.25
CA GLY A 105 20.74 2.35 -5.12
C GLY A 105 21.40 1.05 -4.69
N PRO A 106 22.23 1.10 -3.66
CA PRO A 106 22.88 -0.11 -3.15
C PRO A 106 21.85 -1.03 -2.49
N ASN A 107 21.83 -2.29 -2.90
CA ASN A 107 21.08 -3.33 -2.21
C ASN A 107 21.93 -3.92 -1.09
N LEU A 108 21.65 -3.55 0.16
CA LEU A 108 22.43 -4.01 1.31
C LEU A 108 22.16 -5.45 1.69
N VAL A 109 21.03 -6.02 1.25
CA VAL A 109 20.68 -7.44 1.49
C VAL A 109 21.32 -8.36 0.45
N GLY A 110 21.69 -7.81 -0.73
CA GLY A 110 22.31 -8.57 -1.82
C GLY A 110 21.35 -9.40 -2.66
N LEU A 111 20.17 -9.74 -2.15
CA LEU A 111 19.15 -10.51 -2.86
C LEU A 111 18.04 -9.59 -3.39
N PRO A 112 17.42 -9.91 -4.54
CA PRO A 112 16.32 -9.11 -5.05
C PRO A 112 15.11 -9.20 -4.12
N VAL A 113 14.50 -8.04 -3.83
CA VAL A 113 13.35 -7.90 -2.94
C VAL A 113 12.23 -7.16 -3.64
N VAL A 114 11.01 -7.69 -3.53
CA VAL A 114 9.80 -7.07 -4.06
C VAL A 114 8.80 -6.81 -2.95
N TRP A 115 8.14 -5.65 -2.97
CA TRP A 115 6.92 -5.36 -2.20
C TRP A 115 5.75 -5.34 -3.17
N TRP A 116 4.74 -6.15 -2.89
CA TRP A 116 3.63 -6.40 -3.80
C TRP A 116 2.32 -6.61 -3.05
N HIS A 117 1.22 -6.48 -3.77
CA HIS A 117 -0.13 -6.76 -3.26
C HIS A 117 -1.01 -7.28 -4.39
N TYR A 118 -2.17 -7.83 -4.02
CA TYR A 118 -3.21 -8.13 -4.99
C TYR A 118 -4.21 -6.97 -5.08
N ASP A 119 -4.60 -6.64 -6.30
CA ASP A 119 -5.76 -5.83 -6.59
C ASP A 119 -6.75 -6.59 -7.49
N HIS A 120 -7.81 -5.93 -7.95
CA HIS A 120 -8.81 -6.52 -8.82
C HIS A 120 -8.28 -6.92 -10.23
N LEU A 121 -7.10 -6.48 -10.59
CA LEU A 121 -6.41 -6.80 -11.84
C LEU A 121 -5.32 -7.85 -11.67
N GLY A 122 -5.03 -8.28 -10.44
CA GLY A 122 -4.04 -9.28 -10.12
C GLY A 122 -2.89 -8.78 -9.25
N VAL A 123 -1.68 -9.29 -9.50
CA VAL A 123 -0.47 -8.91 -8.76
C VAL A 123 -0.01 -7.51 -9.17
N ARG A 124 0.24 -6.66 -8.18
CA ARG A 124 0.84 -5.34 -8.34
C ARG A 124 2.14 -5.25 -7.59
N ILE A 125 3.19 -4.87 -8.26
CA ILE A 125 4.49 -4.58 -7.66
C ILE A 125 4.50 -3.10 -7.28
N ARG A 126 4.70 -2.82 -6.00
CA ARG A 126 4.77 -1.46 -5.45
C ARG A 126 6.19 -0.91 -5.48
N CYS A 127 7.15 -1.77 -5.15
CA CYS A 127 8.56 -1.45 -5.10
C CYS A 127 9.38 -2.68 -5.46
N PHE A 128 10.51 -2.47 -6.09
CA PHE A 128 11.46 -3.53 -6.40
C PHE A 128 12.89 -3.04 -6.19
N VAL A 129 13.66 -3.82 -5.45
CA VAL A 129 15.11 -3.63 -5.31
C VAL A 129 15.79 -4.79 -6.02
N PRO A 130 16.52 -4.53 -7.11
CA PRO A 130 17.27 -5.56 -7.83
C PRO A 130 18.35 -6.19 -6.95
N GLY A 131 18.69 -7.44 -7.21
CA GLY A 131 19.79 -8.12 -6.56
C GLY A 131 21.12 -7.42 -6.84
N GLY A 132 22.02 -7.44 -5.85
CA GLY A 132 23.37 -6.96 -6.06
C GLY A 132 24.09 -7.87 -7.06
N LYS A 133 24.55 -7.32 -8.18
CA LYS A 133 25.51 -8.03 -9.02
C LYS A 133 26.82 -8.10 -8.24
N THR A 134 27.17 -9.29 -7.78
CA THR A 134 28.52 -9.60 -7.27
C THR A 134 29.52 -9.66 -8.41
#